data_714a262283c3e6f231cd26657773e8cc
#
_entry.id   714a262283c3e6f231cd26657773e8cc
#
_cell.length_a   1.000
_cell.length_b   1.000
_cell.length_c   1.000
_cell.angle_alpha   90.00
_cell.angle_beta   90.00
_cell.angle_gamma   90.00
#
_symmetry.space_group_name_H-M   'P 1'
#
loop_
_entity.id
_entity.type
_entity.pdbx_description
1 polymer ?
#
loop_
_entity_poly.entity_id
_entity_poly.type
_entity_poly.pdbx_seq_one_letter_code
_entity_poly.pdbx_strand_id
1 'polypeptide(L)' 'MISCKPLWETMKIRKIITYILINKYNINPRTINNLKHNKSITIYTMEQLCKILNCTPNDIVEFKEDI' A
#
# COMPACT_ATOMS: atom_id res chain seq x y z
N MET A 1 -0.60 -16.40 2.68
CA MET A 1 -1.25 -15.52 1.68
C MET A 1 -0.98 -14.06 2.02
N ILE A 2 -0.69 -13.24 1.03
CA ILE A 2 -0.42 -11.81 1.25
C ILE A 2 -1.73 -11.03 1.19
N SER A 3 -1.91 -10.09 2.11
CA SER A 3 -3.04 -9.17 2.11
C SER A 3 -2.55 -7.74 2.26
N CYS A 4 -3.07 -6.83 1.45
CA CYS A 4 -2.78 -5.40 1.55
C CYS A 4 -3.85 -4.65 2.36
N LYS A 5 -4.65 -5.35 3.12
CA LYS A 5 -5.69 -4.73 3.95
C LYS A 5 -5.15 -3.67 4.90
N PRO A 6 -4.01 -3.87 5.58
CA PRO A 6 -3.47 -2.82 6.46
C PRO A 6 -3.20 -1.51 5.74
N LEU A 7 -2.80 -1.55 4.46
CA LEU A 7 -2.56 -0.34 3.68
C LEU A 7 -3.81 0.56 3.65
N TRP A 8 -4.96 -0.04 3.34
CA TRP A 8 -6.20 0.74 3.22
C TRP A 8 -6.61 1.36 4.55
N GLU A 9 -6.39 0.65 5.64
CA GLU A 9 -6.66 1.16 6.98
C GLU A 9 -5.70 2.30 7.34
N THR A 10 -4.41 2.14 7.04
CA THR A 10 -3.41 3.18 7.27
C THR A 10 -3.70 4.43 6.46
N MET A 11 -4.07 4.28 5.19
CA MET A 11 -4.46 5.41 4.33
C MET A 11 -5.64 6.17 4.92
N LYS A 12 -6.62 5.43 5.44
CA LYS A 12 -7.79 6.03 6.07
C LYS A 12 -7.39 6.86 7.30
N ILE A 13 -6.54 6.32 8.15
CA ILE A 13 -6.03 7.00 9.34
C ILE A 13 -5.25 8.25 8.95
N ARG A 14 -4.41 8.17 7.92
CA ARG A 14 -3.60 9.30 7.44
C ARG A 14 -4.38 10.26 6.54
N LYS A 15 -5.64 9.94 6.21
CA LYS A 15 -6.50 10.75 5.34
C LYS A 15 -5.89 10.95 3.96
N ILE A 16 -5.26 9.91 3.44
CA ILE A 16 -4.67 9.91 2.09
C ILE A 16 -5.45 8.91 1.25
N ILE A 17 -5.99 9.38 0.12
CA ILE A 17 -6.73 8.55 -0.82
C ILE A 17 -5.86 8.19 -2.02
N THR A 18 -6.27 7.21 -2.82
CA THR A 18 -5.51 6.76 -3.99
C THR A 18 -5.27 7.89 -4.99
N TYR A 19 -6.22 8.79 -5.15
CA TYR A 19 -6.06 9.96 -6.02
C TYR A 19 -4.81 10.77 -5.63
N ILE A 20 -4.59 10.99 -4.34
CA ILE A 20 -3.43 11.72 -3.83
C ILE A 20 -2.14 10.94 -4.12
N LEU A 21 -2.16 9.63 -3.94
CA LEU A 21 -0.99 8.80 -4.24
C LEU A 21 -0.57 8.93 -5.70
N ILE A 22 -1.53 8.89 -6.61
CA ILE A 22 -1.28 8.96 -8.04
C ILE A 22 -0.85 10.35 -8.47
N ASN A 23 -1.58 11.38 -8.05
CA ASN A 23 -1.40 12.73 -8.58
C ASN A 23 -0.36 13.57 -7.85
N LYS A 24 -0.21 13.37 -6.56
CA LYS A 24 0.78 14.13 -5.77
C LYS A 24 2.12 13.40 -5.68
N TYR A 25 2.08 12.09 -5.52
CA TYR A 25 3.29 11.31 -5.28
C TYR A 25 3.72 10.46 -6.48
N ASN A 26 3.00 10.58 -7.60
CA ASN A 26 3.32 9.88 -8.85
C ASN A 26 3.40 8.36 -8.73
N ILE A 27 2.57 7.79 -7.87
CA ILE A 27 2.46 6.33 -7.79
C ILE A 27 1.72 5.84 -9.05
N ASN A 28 2.29 4.84 -9.72
CA ASN A 28 1.70 4.31 -10.94
C ASN A 28 0.33 3.69 -10.65
N PRO A 29 -0.71 4.03 -11.45
CA PRO A 29 -2.03 3.42 -11.29
C PRO A 29 -2.01 1.88 -11.32
N ARG A 30 -1.09 1.28 -12.08
CA ARG A 30 -0.93 -0.18 -12.10
C ARG A 30 -0.53 -0.70 -10.73
N THR A 31 0.33 0.02 -10.02
CA THR A 31 0.73 -0.33 -8.65
C THR A 31 -0.49 -0.32 -7.73
N ILE A 32 -1.33 0.70 -7.85
CA ILE A 32 -2.56 0.78 -7.06
C ILE A 32 -3.47 -0.41 -7.36
N ASN A 33 -3.60 -0.77 -8.62
CA ASN A 33 -4.39 -1.94 -9.01
C ASN A 33 -3.82 -3.23 -8.42
N ASN A 34 -2.50 -3.38 -8.45
CA ASN A 34 -1.84 -4.55 -7.84
C ASN A 34 -2.13 -4.63 -6.34
N LEU A 35 -2.09 -3.50 -5.65
CA LEU A 35 -2.38 -3.44 -4.22
C LEU A 35 -3.84 -3.83 -3.93
N LYS A 36 -4.77 -3.38 -4.76
CA LYS A 36 -6.19 -3.72 -4.60
C LYS A 36 -6.47 -5.22 -4.76
N HIS A 37 -5.65 -5.89 -5.57
CA HIS A 37 -5.81 -7.32 -5.85
C HIS A 37 -4.82 -8.19 -5.09
N ASN A 38 -4.14 -7.64 -4.11
CA ASN A 38 -3.13 -8.34 -3.29
C ASN A 38 -2.02 -8.97 -4.12
N LYS A 39 -1.68 -8.32 -5.24
CA LYS A 39 -0.58 -8.74 -6.09
C LYS A 39 0.73 -8.15 -5.58
N SER A 40 1.85 -8.72 -6.03
CA SER A 40 3.16 -8.28 -5.56
C SER A 40 3.51 -6.88 -6.04
N ILE A 41 4.29 -6.19 -5.22
CA ILE A 41 4.91 -4.90 -5.54
C ILE A 41 6.38 -5.03 -5.21
N THR A 42 7.20 -4.10 -5.74
CA THR A 42 8.62 -4.12 -5.43
C THR A 42 8.86 -3.59 -4.01
N ILE A 43 9.98 -3.99 -3.42
CA ILE A 43 10.40 -3.46 -2.13
C ILE A 43 10.62 -1.94 -2.20
N TYR A 44 11.09 -1.46 -3.36
CA TYR A 44 11.25 -0.03 -3.60
C TYR A 44 9.91 0.71 -3.47
N THR A 45 8.85 0.17 -4.07
CA THR A 45 7.51 0.74 -3.95
C THR A 45 7.02 0.72 -2.51
N MET A 46 7.31 -0.37 -1.78
CA MET A 46 6.99 -0.48 -0.37
C MET A 46 7.66 0.65 0.43
N GLU A 47 8.93 0.92 0.15
CA GLU A 47 9.66 2.01 0.80
C GLU A 47 8.99 3.35 0.52
N GLN A 48 8.61 3.60 -0.74
CA GLN A 48 7.91 4.84 -1.10
C GLN A 48 6.61 5.01 -0.33
N LEU A 49 5.81 3.96 -0.25
CA LEU A 49 4.54 4.00 0.49
C LEU A 49 4.75 4.28 1.97
N CYS A 50 5.74 3.64 2.57
CA CYS A 50 6.08 3.88 3.97
C CYS A 50 6.49 5.32 4.23
N LYS A 51 7.27 5.93 3.32
CA LYS A 51 7.68 7.33 3.45
C LYS A 51 6.48 8.27 3.30
N ILE A 52 5.62 8.02 2.32
CA ILE A 52 4.44 8.84 2.06
C ILE A 52 3.48 8.80 3.25
N LEU A 53 3.24 7.62 3.77
CA LEU A 53 2.27 7.40 4.85
C LEU A 53 2.89 7.52 6.24
N ASN A 54 4.21 7.70 6.30
CA ASN A 54 4.96 7.75 7.56
C ASN A 54 4.64 6.55 8.45
N CYS A 55 4.85 5.37 7.89
CA CYS A 55 4.53 4.10 8.55
C CYS A 55 5.59 3.05 8.24
N THR A 56 5.38 1.84 8.74
CA THR A 56 6.27 0.69 8.54
C THR A 56 5.62 -0.31 7.58
N PRO A 57 6.39 -1.27 7.03
CA PRO A 57 5.81 -2.29 6.15
C PRO A 57 4.66 -3.09 6.79
N ASN A 58 4.65 -3.24 8.10
CA ASN A 58 3.55 -3.92 8.80
C ASN A 58 2.23 -3.17 8.66
N ASP A 59 2.30 -1.88 8.37
CA ASP A 59 1.11 -1.05 8.14
C ASP A 59 0.66 -1.08 6.68
N ILE A 60 1.38 -1.80 5.82
CA ILE A 60 1.08 -1.90 4.39
C ILE A 60 0.56 -3.29 4.04
N VAL A 61 1.26 -4.34 4.48
CA VAL A 61 0.93 -5.72 4.14
C VAL A 61 0.92 -6.59 5.38
N GLU A 62 0.17 -7.69 5.30
CA GLU A 62 0.21 -8.74 6.31
C GLU A 62 0.24 -10.09 5.60
N PHE A 63 0.77 -11.08 6.30
CA PHE A 63 0.77 -12.47 5.83
C PHE A 63 -0.28 -13.23 6.63
N LYS A 64 -1.22 -13.85 5.91
CA LYS A 64 -2.25 -14.69 6.51
C LYS A 64 -1.90 -16.14 6.29
N GLU A 65 -2.12 -16.96 7.30
CA GLU A 65 -1.92 -18.39 7.16
C GLU A 65 -3.04 -18.99 6.31
N ASP A 66 -2.65 -19.88 5.40
CA ASP A 66 -3.57 -20.67 4.61
C ASP A 66 -3.83 -21.96 5.38
N ILE A 67 -4.98 -22.04 6.01
CA ILE A 67 -5.37 -23.23 6.79
C ILE A 67 -6.24 -24.14 5.96
#